data_b72eb3494772e1120527d8f2c3874c77
#
_entry.id   b72eb3494772e1120527d8f2c3874c77
#
_cell.length_a   1.000
_cell.length_b   1.000
_cell.length_c   1.000
_cell.angle_alpha   90.00
_cell.angle_beta   90.00
_cell.angle_gamma   90.00
#
_symmetry.space_group_name_H-M   'P 1'
#
loop_
_entity.id
_entity.type
_entity.pdbx_description
1 polymer ?
#
loop_
_entity_poly.entity_id
_entity_poly.type
_entity_poly.pdbx_seq_one_letter_code
_entity_poly.pdbx_strand_id
1 'polypeptide(L)'
;MRSLTRIVAVSACLAFGLGQPALAQQPPQQQAPLPPQQQAPQPPQQHQYSSNEILESGHKFFGTISRGLAQVVEKAFSDFGQPNGYILGEEAGGAFVAGLRYGEGMLYTKNAGDLRVYWQGPSIGLDAGGEGARTMMLVYKLPATEAIYDRFAGIDGSAYFIGGFGMTALTANNVVLVPIRSGVGLRLGANLGYLKFTPKPTWNPF
;
A
#
# COMPACT_ATOMS: atom_id res chain seq x y z
N MET A 1 51.02 -28.31 18.16
CA MET A 1 51.60 -29.65 18.19
C MET A 1 51.01 -30.46 17.06
N ARG A 2 51.92 -30.99 16.19
CA ARG A 2 51.77 -32.12 15.26
C ARG A 2 50.77 -31.93 14.11
N SER A 3 51.06 -32.20 12.86
CA SER A 3 52.28 -32.58 12.11
C SER A 3 51.86 -32.75 10.65
N LEU A 4 52.59 -32.13 9.79
CA LEU A 4 52.98 -32.42 8.42
C LEU A 4 52.72 -33.87 7.94
N THR A 5 52.27 -34.03 6.71
CA THR A 5 52.94 -34.98 5.78
C THR A 5 52.75 -34.54 4.33
N ARG A 6 53.86 -34.19 3.69
CA ARG A 6 54.05 -34.03 2.25
C ARG A 6 54.27 -35.42 1.65
N ILE A 7 53.68 -35.68 0.49
CA ILE A 7 54.19 -36.74 -0.40
C ILE A 7 54.41 -36.12 -1.77
N VAL A 8 55.70 -36.14 -2.15
CA VAL A 8 56.22 -35.87 -3.48
C VAL A 8 56.31 -37.22 -4.18
N ALA A 9 55.82 -37.31 -5.38
CA ALA A 9 56.18 -38.40 -6.30
C ALA A 9 56.56 -37.82 -7.68
N VAL A 10 57.79 -38.01 -8.01
CA VAL A 10 58.46 -37.78 -9.29
C VAL A 10 58.35 -39.06 -10.13
N SER A 11 58.07 -38.94 -11.41
CA SER A 11 58.55 -39.82 -12.51
C SER A 11 57.76 -39.47 -13.78
N ALA A 12 58.34 -39.19 -14.77
CA ALA A 12 59.33 -39.62 -15.73
C ALA A 12 58.75 -39.42 -17.15
N CYS A 13 59.49 -38.73 -17.97
CA CYS A 13 59.30 -38.49 -19.35
C CYS A 13 59.22 -39.78 -20.21
N LEU A 14 58.33 -39.84 -21.14
CA LEU A 14 58.50 -40.61 -22.38
C LEU A 14 57.93 -39.81 -23.55
N ALA A 15 58.83 -39.32 -24.38
CA ALA A 15 58.55 -38.73 -25.68
C ALA A 15 58.14 -39.79 -26.70
N PHE A 16 56.97 -39.63 -27.27
CA PHE A 16 56.67 -40.24 -28.57
C PHE A 16 56.08 -39.17 -29.45
N GLY A 17 56.86 -38.74 -30.40
CA GLY A 17 56.35 -37.95 -31.51
C GLY A 17 55.53 -38.83 -32.44
N LEU A 18 54.50 -38.26 -32.99
CA LEU A 18 54.04 -38.52 -34.35
C LEU A 18 52.71 -37.79 -34.63
N GLY A 19 52.69 -36.96 -35.66
CA GLY A 19 51.50 -36.70 -36.44
C GLY A 19 50.50 -35.71 -35.89
N GLN A 20 50.67 -34.42 -36.20
CA GLN A 20 49.56 -33.46 -36.11
C GLN A 20 48.58 -33.72 -37.27
N PRO A 21 47.31 -34.06 -37.01
CA PRO A 21 46.32 -33.94 -38.02
C PRO A 21 45.96 -32.44 -38.20
N ALA A 22 45.96 -31.97 -39.42
CA ALA A 22 45.53 -30.64 -39.82
C ALA A 22 44.12 -30.38 -39.29
N LEU A 23 43.98 -29.42 -38.37
CA LEU A 23 42.71 -28.90 -37.93
C LEU A 23 42.06 -28.17 -39.12
N ALA A 24 41.07 -28.79 -39.74
CA ALA A 24 40.20 -28.13 -40.66
C ALA A 24 39.53 -26.97 -39.97
N GLN A 25 39.84 -25.74 -40.37
CA GLN A 25 39.13 -24.52 -39.94
C GLN A 25 37.65 -24.66 -40.33
N GLN A 26 36.80 -24.79 -39.34
CA GLN A 26 35.35 -24.66 -39.52
C GLN A 26 35.05 -23.25 -40.00
N PRO A 27 34.22 -23.07 -41.04
CA PRO A 27 33.80 -21.73 -41.44
C PRO A 27 33.05 -21.02 -40.28
N PRO A 28 33.16 -19.70 -40.18
CA PRO A 28 32.47 -18.95 -39.14
C PRO A 28 30.95 -19.20 -39.25
N GLN A 29 30.38 -19.81 -38.21
CA GLN A 29 28.93 -19.92 -38.07
C GLN A 29 28.35 -18.51 -37.95
N GLN A 30 27.68 -18.06 -39.00
CA GLN A 30 26.84 -16.87 -38.95
C GLN A 30 25.77 -17.15 -37.89
N GLN A 31 25.91 -16.50 -36.73
CA GLN A 31 24.87 -16.47 -35.71
C GLN A 31 23.62 -15.83 -36.35
N ALA A 32 22.58 -16.62 -36.51
CA ALA A 32 21.28 -16.10 -36.91
C ALA A 32 20.86 -14.98 -35.92
N PRO A 33 20.25 -13.89 -36.43
CA PRO A 33 19.73 -12.83 -35.55
C PRO A 33 18.79 -13.47 -34.53
N LEU A 34 19.05 -13.20 -33.25
CA LEU A 34 18.14 -13.57 -32.16
C LEU A 34 16.74 -13.02 -32.47
N PRO A 35 15.69 -13.84 -32.39
CA PRO A 35 14.34 -13.32 -32.55
C PRO A 35 14.11 -12.18 -31.59
N PRO A 36 13.33 -11.12 -31.94
CA PRO A 36 13.00 -10.03 -31.06
C PRO A 36 12.45 -10.61 -29.76
N GLN A 37 13.12 -10.34 -28.64
CA GLN A 37 12.60 -10.70 -27.33
C GLN A 37 11.26 -9.95 -27.20
N GLN A 38 10.15 -10.66 -27.29
CA GLN A 38 8.85 -10.16 -26.90
C GLN A 38 8.98 -9.81 -25.42
N GLN A 39 9.08 -8.51 -25.15
CA GLN A 39 8.98 -7.99 -23.78
C GLN A 39 7.67 -8.55 -23.22
N ALA A 40 7.78 -9.37 -22.16
CA ALA A 40 6.61 -9.79 -21.42
C ALA A 40 5.78 -8.55 -21.08
N PRO A 41 4.44 -8.60 -21.17
CA PRO A 41 3.58 -7.49 -20.82
C PRO A 41 4.00 -7.01 -19.43
N GLN A 42 4.48 -5.77 -19.34
CA GLN A 42 4.77 -5.16 -18.03
C GLN A 42 3.45 -5.20 -17.25
N PRO A 43 3.46 -5.66 -15.99
CA PRO A 43 2.27 -5.58 -15.16
C PRO A 43 1.78 -4.13 -15.19
N PRO A 44 0.46 -3.89 -15.30
CA PRO A 44 -0.07 -2.53 -15.40
C PRO A 44 0.54 -1.70 -14.30
N GLN A 45 1.22 -0.61 -14.66
CA GLN A 45 1.77 0.32 -13.69
C GLN A 45 0.57 0.84 -12.90
N GLN A 46 0.43 0.36 -11.67
CA GLN A 46 -0.59 0.87 -10.78
C GLN A 46 -0.25 2.34 -10.58
N HIS A 47 -1.07 3.21 -11.17
CA HIS A 47 -0.91 4.65 -11.04
C HIS A 47 -1.06 5.02 -9.57
N GLN A 48 0.05 5.26 -8.90
CA GLN A 48 0.12 5.61 -7.49
C GLN A 48 0.14 7.13 -7.34
N TYR A 49 -0.33 7.61 -6.20
CA TYR A 49 -0.28 9.01 -5.84
C TYR A 49 1.00 9.33 -5.08
N SER A 50 1.62 10.46 -5.40
CA SER A 50 2.74 11.00 -4.63
C SER A 50 2.24 11.64 -3.33
N SER A 51 3.15 11.83 -2.37
CA SER A 51 2.83 12.51 -1.11
C SER A 51 2.35 13.95 -1.34
N ASN A 52 2.91 14.66 -2.31
CA ASN A 52 2.49 16.03 -2.64
C ASN A 52 1.06 16.09 -3.16
N GLU A 53 0.66 15.18 -4.05
CA GLU A 53 -0.72 15.10 -4.56
C GLU A 53 -1.73 14.82 -3.42
N ILE A 54 -1.37 13.92 -2.51
CA ILE A 54 -2.20 13.61 -1.35
C ILE A 54 -2.29 14.79 -0.39
N LEU A 55 -1.16 15.47 -0.12
CA LEU A 55 -1.13 16.65 0.76
C LEU A 55 -1.93 17.82 0.17
N GLU A 56 -1.80 18.09 -1.12
CA GLU A 56 -2.58 19.13 -1.79
C GLU A 56 -4.07 18.86 -1.70
N SER A 57 -4.48 17.62 -2.03
CA SER A 57 -5.87 17.20 -1.92
C SER A 57 -6.39 17.30 -0.48
N GLY A 58 -5.58 16.88 0.50
CA GLY A 58 -5.92 16.95 1.92
C GLY A 58 -6.03 18.39 2.43
N HIS A 59 -5.08 19.27 2.10
CA HIS A 59 -5.12 20.69 2.50
C HIS A 59 -6.37 21.37 1.93
N LYS A 60 -6.66 21.14 0.65
CA LYS A 60 -7.87 21.67 0.00
C LYS A 60 -9.14 21.13 0.67
N PHE A 61 -9.17 19.84 0.98
CA PHE A 61 -10.33 19.19 1.59
C PHE A 61 -10.56 19.64 3.04
N PHE A 62 -9.54 19.65 3.89
CA PHE A 62 -9.67 20.09 5.28
C PHE A 62 -9.76 21.61 5.44
N GLY A 63 -9.45 22.36 4.39
CA GLY A 63 -9.54 23.83 4.37
C GLY A 63 -8.42 24.55 5.13
N THR A 64 -7.38 23.84 5.51
CA THR A 64 -6.23 24.41 6.24
C THR A 64 -4.91 23.76 5.81
N ILE A 65 -3.85 24.57 5.70
CA ILE A 65 -2.49 24.04 5.60
C ILE A 65 -2.05 23.65 7.01
N SER A 66 -1.92 22.34 7.24
CA SER A 66 -1.63 21.81 8.56
C SER A 66 -0.34 20.98 8.56
N ARG A 67 0.57 21.34 9.48
CA ARG A 67 1.78 20.52 9.73
C ARG A 67 1.39 19.11 10.23
N GLY A 68 0.32 19.00 11.04
CA GLY A 68 -0.16 17.72 11.54
C GLY A 68 -0.62 16.80 10.40
N LEU A 69 -1.33 17.32 9.40
CA LEU A 69 -1.71 16.55 8.23
C LEU A 69 -0.46 16.07 7.46
N ALA A 70 0.52 16.94 7.25
CA ALA A 70 1.76 16.58 6.56
C ALA A 70 2.49 15.42 7.28
N GLN A 71 2.60 15.49 8.59
CA GLN A 71 3.26 14.45 9.40
C GLN A 71 2.50 13.11 9.38
N VAL A 72 1.17 13.14 9.43
CA VAL A 72 0.36 11.91 9.35
C VAL A 72 0.46 11.28 7.95
N VAL A 73 0.44 12.09 6.88
CA VAL A 73 0.63 11.59 5.51
C VAL A 73 2.04 11.01 5.34
N GLU A 74 3.08 11.71 5.81
CA GLU A 74 4.46 11.21 5.79
C GLU A 74 4.58 9.85 6.50
N LYS A 75 3.98 9.72 7.68
CA LYS A 75 3.93 8.46 8.43
C LYS A 75 3.24 7.34 7.62
N ALA A 76 2.09 7.64 7.02
CA ALA A 76 1.37 6.67 6.19
C ALA A 76 2.20 6.22 4.97
N PHE A 77 2.92 7.15 4.33
CA PHE A 77 3.81 6.82 3.21
C PHE A 77 5.04 6.02 3.66
N SER A 78 5.57 6.30 4.83
CA SER A 78 6.67 5.52 5.41
C SER A 78 6.26 4.08 5.72
N ASP A 79 5.06 3.88 6.25
CA ASP A 79 4.59 2.56 6.68
C ASP A 79 4.05 1.70 5.53
N PHE A 80 3.35 2.32 4.56
CA PHE A 80 2.56 1.60 3.54
C PHE A 80 2.98 1.93 2.10
N GLY A 81 3.88 2.89 1.89
CA GLY A 81 4.31 3.33 0.56
C GLY A 81 3.32 4.29 -0.09
N GLN A 82 3.23 4.24 -1.41
CA GLN A 82 2.36 5.11 -2.20
C GLN A 82 0.97 4.50 -2.35
N PRO A 83 -0.10 5.24 -2.04
CA PRO A 83 -1.46 4.78 -2.25
C PRO A 83 -1.82 4.78 -3.75
N ASN A 84 -2.67 3.85 -4.17
CA ASN A 84 -3.21 3.83 -5.52
C ASN A 84 -4.65 4.35 -5.62
N GLY A 85 -5.21 4.77 -4.49
CA GLY A 85 -6.46 5.48 -4.38
C GLY A 85 -6.53 6.31 -3.10
N TYR A 86 -7.46 7.24 -3.05
CA TYR A 86 -7.83 7.92 -1.80
C TYR A 86 -9.30 8.27 -1.79
N ILE A 87 -9.87 8.36 -0.59
CA ILE A 87 -11.28 8.73 -0.37
C ILE A 87 -11.31 10.06 0.36
N LEU A 88 -12.16 10.97 -0.11
CA LEU A 88 -12.53 12.19 0.60
C LEU A 88 -14.01 12.13 0.94
N GLY A 89 -14.36 12.34 2.19
CA GLY A 89 -15.75 12.28 2.60
C GLY A 89 -15.97 12.71 4.04
N GLU A 90 -17.20 12.61 4.46
CA GLU A 90 -17.67 13.04 5.77
C GLU A 90 -18.24 11.87 6.56
N GLU A 91 -17.97 11.83 7.84
CA GLU A 91 -18.52 10.86 8.78
C GLU A 91 -19.44 11.57 9.76
N ALA A 92 -20.62 11.01 9.97
CA ALA A 92 -21.50 11.33 11.07
C ALA A 92 -21.57 10.14 12.04
N GLY A 93 -21.53 10.42 13.33
CA GLY A 93 -21.64 9.38 14.34
C GLY A 93 -22.17 9.94 15.64
N GLY A 94 -22.82 9.11 16.42
CA GLY A 94 -23.28 9.43 17.77
C GLY A 94 -22.96 8.30 18.69
N ALA A 95 -22.20 8.60 19.76
CA ALA A 95 -21.96 7.66 20.84
C ALA A 95 -21.79 8.40 22.16
N PHE A 96 -22.45 7.93 23.19
CA PHE A 96 -22.13 8.32 24.59
C PHE A 96 -21.13 7.37 25.24
N VAL A 97 -20.96 6.18 24.77
CA VAL A 97 -19.94 5.19 25.17
C VAL A 97 -19.67 4.25 23.99
N ALA A 98 -20.72 3.78 23.34
CA ALA A 98 -20.67 2.96 22.13
C ALA A 98 -21.78 3.40 21.21
N GLY A 99 -21.51 3.46 19.92
CA GLY A 99 -22.45 3.90 18.90
C GLY A 99 -22.09 3.39 17.52
N LEU A 100 -22.70 3.99 16.51
CA LEU A 100 -22.46 3.73 15.13
C LEU A 100 -21.98 4.99 14.44
N ARG A 101 -21.13 4.84 13.43
CA ARG A 101 -20.71 5.88 12.52
C ARG A 101 -21.10 5.50 11.10
N TYR A 102 -21.50 6.50 10.36
CA TYR A 102 -21.84 6.39 8.95
C TYR A 102 -21.09 7.47 8.21
N GLY A 103 -20.61 7.15 7.03
CA GLY A 103 -19.95 8.13 6.20
C GLY A 103 -20.23 7.89 4.74
N GLU A 104 -20.03 8.93 3.96
CA GLU A 104 -20.08 8.91 2.52
C GLU A 104 -18.95 9.74 1.92
N GLY A 105 -18.53 9.40 0.71
CA GLY A 105 -17.47 10.13 0.03
C GLY A 105 -17.22 9.64 -1.38
N MET A 106 -16.16 10.18 -1.97
CA MET A 106 -15.68 9.80 -3.29
C MET A 106 -14.33 9.11 -3.17
N LEU A 107 -14.22 7.93 -3.75
CA LEU A 107 -12.97 7.26 -4.02
C LEU A 107 -12.41 7.79 -5.34
N TYR A 108 -11.20 8.29 -5.31
CA TYR A 108 -10.44 8.79 -6.45
C TYR A 108 -9.35 7.80 -6.82
N THR A 109 -9.27 7.45 -8.11
CA THR A 109 -8.19 6.62 -8.66
C THR A 109 -7.66 7.22 -9.95
N LYS A 110 -6.37 7.04 -10.27
CA LYS A 110 -5.77 7.63 -11.47
C LYS A 110 -6.20 6.96 -12.79
N ASN A 111 -6.66 5.73 -12.74
CA ASN A 111 -6.89 4.90 -13.93
C ASN A 111 -8.27 4.28 -14.04
N ALA A 112 -9.07 4.33 -12.98
CA ALA A 112 -10.38 3.68 -12.95
C ALA A 112 -11.55 4.66 -12.70
N GLY A 113 -11.24 5.99 -12.66
CA GLY A 113 -12.22 7.03 -12.41
C GLY A 113 -12.61 7.16 -10.93
N ASP A 114 -13.66 7.93 -10.70
CA ASP A 114 -14.15 8.27 -9.37
C ASP A 114 -15.38 7.44 -9.05
N LEU A 115 -15.47 6.95 -7.80
CA LEU A 115 -16.54 6.08 -7.34
C LEU A 115 -17.14 6.61 -6.03
N ARG A 116 -18.46 6.80 -5.97
CA ARG A 116 -19.15 7.12 -4.72
C ARG A 116 -19.16 5.88 -3.81
N VAL A 117 -18.76 6.08 -2.56
CA VAL A 117 -18.68 5.02 -1.56
C VAL A 117 -19.37 5.45 -0.27
N TYR A 118 -19.95 4.48 0.42
CA TYR A 118 -20.56 4.64 1.73
C TYR A 118 -19.89 3.67 2.69
N TRP A 119 -19.70 4.09 3.94
CA TRP A 119 -19.14 3.22 4.95
C TRP A 119 -19.85 3.35 6.27
N GLN A 120 -19.82 2.29 7.02
CA GLN A 120 -20.38 2.20 8.36
C GLN A 120 -19.51 1.33 9.25
N GLY A 121 -19.59 1.56 10.56
CA GLY A 121 -18.88 0.79 11.54
C GLY A 121 -19.21 1.20 12.96
N PRO A 122 -18.69 0.48 13.96
CA PRO A 122 -18.82 0.87 15.35
C PRO A 122 -18.04 2.16 15.63
N SER A 123 -18.57 2.95 16.55
CA SER A 123 -17.92 4.13 17.13
C SER A 123 -17.86 3.94 18.63
N ILE A 124 -16.70 4.14 19.22
CA ILE A 124 -16.51 4.14 20.68
C ILE A 124 -15.92 5.50 21.08
N GLY A 125 -16.53 6.13 22.08
CA GLY A 125 -16.07 7.40 22.62
C GLY A 125 -17.20 8.41 22.81
N LEU A 126 -16.85 9.57 23.31
CA LEU A 126 -17.79 10.69 23.46
C LEU A 126 -17.84 11.48 22.14
N ASP A 127 -18.63 11.05 21.20
CA ASP A 127 -18.94 11.79 19.98
C ASP A 127 -20.19 12.68 20.23
N ALA A 128 -19.98 13.76 20.95
CA ALA A 128 -21.00 14.78 21.17
C ALA A 128 -20.91 15.89 20.11
N GLY A 129 -20.99 15.54 18.83
CA GLY A 129 -20.94 16.51 17.75
C GLY A 129 -21.82 16.04 16.59
N GLY A 130 -22.98 16.66 16.43
CA GLY A 130 -23.87 16.44 15.29
C GLY A 130 -23.36 17.02 13.95
N GLU A 131 -22.11 17.48 13.91
CA GLU A 131 -21.47 17.96 12.68
C GLU A 131 -20.53 16.88 12.13
N GLY A 132 -20.69 16.58 10.85
CA GLY A 132 -19.90 15.58 10.15
C GLY A 132 -18.40 15.87 10.26
N ALA A 133 -17.62 14.86 10.68
CA ALA A 133 -16.18 14.95 10.67
C ALA A 133 -15.63 14.68 9.28
N ARG A 134 -14.80 15.56 8.76
CA ARG A 134 -14.09 15.33 7.50
C ARG A 134 -13.07 14.20 7.66
N THR A 135 -13.13 13.26 6.75
CA THR A 135 -12.26 12.08 6.76
C THR A 135 -11.62 11.90 5.40
N MET A 136 -10.31 11.81 5.38
CA MET A 136 -9.53 11.37 4.22
C MET A 136 -9.05 9.95 4.48
N MET A 137 -9.17 9.04 3.49
CA MET A 137 -8.66 7.68 3.65
C MET A 137 -7.72 7.38 2.49
N LEU A 138 -6.50 6.93 2.79
CA LEU A 138 -5.56 6.45 1.79
C LEU A 138 -5.84 4.98 1.52
N VAL A 139 -5.82 4.59 0.24
CA VAL A 139 -6.12 3.23 -0.20
C VAL A 139 -4.90 2.65 -0.90
N TYR A 140 -4.47 1.48 -0.46
CA TYR A 140 -3.29 0.81 -0.95
C TYR A 140 -3.64 -0.55 -1.52
N LYS A 141 -2.99 -0.93 -2.62
CA LYS A 141 -3.13 -2.24 -3.27
C LYS A 141 -4.56 -2.56 -3.70
N LEU A 142 -5.35 -1.53 -4.04
CA LEU A 142 -6.69 -1.72 -4.57
C LEU A 142 -6.60 -2.30 -5.99
N PRO A 143 -7.06 -3.53 -6.25
CA PRO A 143 -6.91 -4.15 -7.57
C PRO A 143 -7.93 -3.64 -8.58
N ALA A 144 -9.13 -3.27 -8.11
CA ALA A 144 -10.22 -2.68 -8.89
C ALA A 144 -11.07 -1.84 -7.94
N THR A 145 -11.81 -0.87 -8.47
CA THR A 145 -12.64 0.05 -7.65
C THR A 145 -13.66 -0.68 -6.79
N GLU A 146 -14.26 -1.74 -7.30
CA GLU A 146 -15.28 -2.53 -6.62
C GLU A 146 -14.72 -3.34 -5.43
N ALA A 147 -13.42 -3.60 -5.41
CA ALA A 147 -12.77 -4.29 -4.29
C ALA A 147 -12.76 -3.45 -2.99
N ILE A 148 -13.17 -2.18 -3.06
CA ILE A 148 -13.39 -1.36 -1.88
C ILE A 148 -14.62 -1.82 -1.07
N TYR A 149 -15.61 -2.46 -1.71
CA TYR A 149 -16.84 -2.91 -1.05
C TYR A 149 -16.62 -4.18 -0.25
N ASP A 150 -15.95 -4.01 0.89
CA ASP A 150 -15.58 -5.11 1.78
C ASP A 150 -15.68 -4.65 3.25
N ARG A 151 -15.33 -5.59 4.15
CA ARG A 151 -15.23 -5.38 5.60
C ARG A 151 -13.77 -5.28 5.99
N PHE A 152 -13.34 -4.08 6.31
CA PHE A 152 -11.97 -3.79 6.74
C PHE A 152 -11.85 -3.93 8.26
N ALA A 153 -10.90 -4.72 8.72
CA ALA A 153 -10.56 -4.87 10.13
C ALA A 153 -9.26 -4.14 10.47
N GLY A 154 -9.17 -3.64 11.70
CA GLY A 154 -8.01 -2.88 12.17
C GLY A 154 -6.74 -3.72 12.27
N ILE A 155 -5.62 -3.08 11.98
CA ILE A 155 -4.28 -3.62 12.21
C ILE A 155 -3.83 -3.15 13.58
N ASP A 156 -3.50 -4.06 14.47
CA ASP A 156 -3.03 -3.75 15.82
C ASP A 156 -1.78 -2.87 15.80
N GLY A 157 -1.73 -1.91 16.71
CA GLY A 157 -0.59 -0.99 16.84
C GLY A 157 -0.44 0.05 15.73
N SER A 158 -1.39 0.13 14.78
CA SER A 158 -1.34 1.09 13.66
C SER A 158 -1.85 2.48 13.97
N ALA A 159 -2.38 2.71 15.16
CA ALA A 159 -2.90 4.02 15.57
C ALA A 159 -1.76 5.04 15.76
N TYR A 160 -1.91 6.22 15.14
CA TYR A 160 -0.95 7.30 15.20
C TYR A 160 -1.67 8.65 15.29
N PHE A 161 -1.19 9.55 16.18
CA PHE A 161 -1.80 10.85 16.45
C PHE A 161 -0.74 11.94 16.49
N ILE A 162 -0.92 12.99 15.72
CA ILE A 162 -0.04 14.15 15.73
C ILE A 162 -0.75 15.38 15.18
N GLY A 163 -0.51 16.54 15.81
CA GLY A 163 -0.92 17.84 15.28
C GLY A 163 -2.43 18.00 15.04
N GLY A 164 -3.28 17.33 15.83
CA GLY A 164 -4.73 17.37 15.66
C GLY A 164 -5.29 16.40 14.61
N PHE A 165 -4.45 15.53 14.08
CA PHE A 165 -4.84 14.46 13.17
C PHE A 165 -4.54 13.09 13.77
N GLY A 166 -5.41 12.13 13.45
CA GLY A 166 -5.19 10.72 13.77
C GLY A 166 -5.34 9.84 12.56
N MET A 167 -4.58 8.75 12.52
CA MET A 167 -4.75 7.69 11.54
C MET A 167 -4.79 6.32 12.21
N THR A 168 -5.39 5.36 11.51
CA THR A 168 -5.38 3.94 11.87
C THR A 168 -5.32 3.15 10.58
N ALA A 169 -4.68 2.00 10.54
CA ALA A 169 -4.71 1.15 9.37
C ALA A 169 -5.74 0.02 9.54
N LEU A 170 -6.46 -0.26 8.48
CA LEU A 170 -7.43 -1.33 8.35
C LEU A 170 -7.06 -2.20 7.14
N THR A 171 -7.43 -3.46 7.15
CA THR A 171 -7.15 -4.36 6.02
C THR A 171 -8.32 -5.27 5.70
N ALA A 172 -8.47 -5.57 4.42
CA ALA A 172 -9.36 -6.60 3.87
C ALA A 172 -8.76 -7.13 2.57
N ASN A 173 -8.68 -8.45 2.39
CA ASN A 173 -8.25 -9.09 1.14
C ASN A 173 -7.00 -8.46 0.49
N ASN A 174 -5.97 -8.18 1.28
CA ASN A 174 -4.70 -7.53 0.88
C ASN A 174 -4.81 -6.04 0.51
N VAL A 175 -6.01 -5.45 0.52
CA VAL A 175 -6.19 -4.00 0.44
C VAL A 175 -5.94 -3.40 1.81
N VAL A 176 -5.18 -2.31 1.88
CA VAL A 176 -4.97 -1.55 3.13
C VAL A 176 -5.66 -0.20 2.98
N LEU A 177 -6.43 0.16 4.00
CA LEU A 177 -7.13 1.41 4.12
C LEU A 177 -6.58 2.18 5.34
N VAL A 178 -6.22 3.43 5.14
CA VAL A 178 -5.68 4.28 6.22
C VAL A 178 -6.54 5.53 6.38
N PRO A 179 -7.60 5.49 7.21
CA PRO A 179 -8.37 6.67 7.55
C PRO A 179 -7.54 7.70 8.31
N ILE A 180 -7.56 8.94 7.81
CA ILE A 180 -6.98 10.14 8.42
C ILE A 180 -8.12 11.07 8.79
N ARG A 181 -8.23 11.42 10.05
CA ARG A 181 -9.29 12.26 10.58
C ARG A 181 -8.72 13.50 11.24
N SER A 182 -9.37 14.64 10.99
CA SER A 182 -9.15 15.84 11.78
C SER A 182 -10.10 15.86 12.99
N GLY A 183 -9.62 16.29 14.10
CA GLY A 183 -10.46 16.46 15.29
C GLY A 183 -9.63 16.49 16.55
N VAL A 184 -9.83 17.54 17.29
CA VAL A 184 -9.19 17.72 18.58
C VAL A 184 -10.07 17.07 19.62
N GLY A 185 -9.67 15.98 20.08
CA GLY A 185 -10.20 15.38 21.28
C GLY A 185 -9.33 14.19 21.57
N LEU A 186 -9.08 13.93 22.82
CA LEU A 186 -8.59 12.69 23.40
C LEU A 186 -9.53 11.52 23.04
N ARG A 187 -9.99 11.48 21.80
CA ARG A 187 -10.70 10.36 21.20
C ARG A 187 -9.68 9.32 20.80
N LEU A 188 -8.78 9.04 21.74
CA LEU A 188 -8.01 7.82 21.82
C LEU A 188 -8.97 6.63 22.05
N GLY A 189 -10.25 6.83 21.69
CA GLY A 189 -11.14 5.71 21.56
C GLY A 189 -10.45 4.75 20.62
N ALA A 190 -10.15 3.57 21.10
CA ALA A 190 -9.92 2.44 20.25
C ALA A 190 -11.06 2.49 19.22
N ASN A 191 -10.81 3.16 18.09
CA ASN A 191 -11.58 2.93 16.91
C ASN A 191 -11.39 1.45 16.70
N LEU A 192 -12.33 0.67 17.23
CA LEU A 192 -12.39 -0.74 16.90
C LEU A 192 -12.32 -0.73 15.40
N GLY A 193 -11.15 -1.13 14.90
CA GLY A 193 -10.81 -1.00 13.53
C GLY A 193 -11.72 -1.87 12.68
N TYR A 194 -12.92 -1.39 12.42
CA TYR A 194 -13.87 -2.06 11.55
C TYR A 194 -14.63 -1.00 10.75
N LEU A 195 -14.60 -1.15 9.44
CA LEU A 195 -15.40 -0.40 8.49
C LEU A 195 -15.94 -1.35 7.43
N LYS A 196 -17.22 -1.28 7.18
CA LYS A 196 -17.87 -1.96 6.04
C LYS A 196 -18.18 -0.91 4.97
N PHE A 197 -17.69 -1.14 3.77
CA PHE A 197 -18.00 -0.31 2.61
C PHE A 197 -19.14 -0.89 1.78
N THR A 198 -19.99 -0.02 1.27
CA THR A 198 -21.15 -0.40 0.47
C THR A 198 -21.38 0.58 -0.70
N PRO A 199 -21.97 0.12 -1.83
CA PRO A 199 -22.27 0.98 -2.98
C PRO A 199 -23.50 1.89 -2.75
N LYS A 200 -24.28 1.62 -1.71
CA LYS A 200 -25.48 2.37 -1.34
C LYS A 200 -25.52 2.56 0.18
N PRO A 201 -26.16 3.63 0.67
CA PRO A 201 -26.35 3.81 2.10
C PRO A 201 -27.06 2.60 2.71
N THR A 202 -26.56 2.12 3.84
CA THR A 202 -27.21 1.03 4.58
C THR A 202 -27.11 1.29 6.07
N TRP A 203 -28.16 0.90 6.82
CA TRP A 203 -28.20 1.03 8.27
C TRP A 203 -27.60 -0.17 9.00
N ASN A 204 -27.29 -1.24 8.28
CA ASN A 204 -26.69 -2.45 8.87
C ASN A 204 -25.16 -2.39 8.78
N PRO A 205 -24.46 -2.10 9.90
CA PRO A 205 -23.01 -2.01 9.94
C PRO A 205 -22.30 -3.39 9.95
N PHE A 206 -23.05 -4.49 10.05
CA PHE A 206 -22.53 -5.84 10.15
C PHE A 206 -22.78 -6.70 8.91
#